data_f0a0278fb9f987e9f2dbf36d149ae846
#
_entry.id   f0a0278fb9f987e9f2dbf36d149ae846
#
_cell.length_a   1.000
_cell.length_b   1.000
_cell.length_c   1.000
_cell.angle_alpha   90.00
_cell.angle_beta   90.00
_cell.angle_gamma   90.00
#
_symmetry.space_group_name_H-M   'P 1'
#
loop_
_entity.id
_entity.type
_entity.pdbx_description
1 polymer ?
#
loop_
_entity_poly.entity_id
_entity_poly.type
_entity_poly.pdbx_seq_one_letter_code
_entity_poly.pdbx_strand_id
1 'polypeptide(L)' 'DQYLDYIARAEALRLELAADYLVMAAWLAYLKSALLLPREAQEEPSAEELALRLQLRLARLAAMREAAARLMARDRLG' A
#
# COMPACT_ATOMS: atom_id res chain seq x y z
N ASP A 1 23.35 16.07 -7.79
CA ASP A 1 22.55 16.66 -8.86
C ASP A 1 21.06 16.56 -8.52
N GLN A 2 20.36 17.67 -8.60
CA GLN A 2 18.93 17.72 -8.26
C GLN A 2 18.07 16.81 -9.11
N TYR A 3 18.41 16.69 -10.37
CA TYR A 3 17.66 15.81 -11.27
C TYR A 3 17.80 14.35 -10.88
N LEU A 4 19.02 13.92 -10.58
CA LEU A 4 19.27 12.56 -10.15
C LEU A 4 18.61 12.26 -8.81
N ASP A 5 18.61 13.23 -7.89
CA ASP A 5 17.91 13.09 -6.60
C ASP A 5 16.42 12.92 -6.82
N TYR A 6 15.86 13.68 -7.74
CA TYR A 6 14.45 13.59 -8.08
C TYR A 6 14.11 12.18 -8.61
N ILE A 7 14.90 11.69 -9.55
CA ILE A 7 14.71 10.36 -10.14
C ILE A 7 14.79 9.29 -9.05
N ALA A 8 15.77 9.39 -8.15
CA ALA A 8 15.93 8.41 -7.07
C ALA A 8 14.71 8.40 -6.15
N ARG A 9 14.16 9.57 -5.82
CA ARG A 9 12.95 9.66 -4.98
C ARG A 9 11.74 9.05 -5.67
N ALA A 10 11.59 9.32 -6.96
CA ALA A 10 10.47 8.78 -7.72
C ALA A 10 10.54 7.26 -7.79
N GLU A 11 11.72 6.71 -8.02
CA GLU A 11 11.91 5.26 -8.06
C GLU A 11 11.69 4.63 -6.69
N ALA A 12 12.17 5.26 -5.63
CA ALA A 12 11.95 4.77 -4.27
C ALA A 12 10.46 4.71 -3.95
N LEU A 13 9.71 5.74 -4.34
CA LEU A 13 8.27 5.80 -4.10
C LEU A 13 7.54 4.73 -4.90
N ARG A 14 7.95 4.48 -6.14
CA ARG A 14 7.39 3.40 -6.95
C ARG A 14 7.60 2.03 -6.31
N LEU A 15 8.81 1.80 -5.80
CA LEU A 15 9.13 0.53 -5.13
C LEU A 15 8.30 0.36 -3.87
N GLU A 16 8.10 1.43 -3.10
CA GLU A 16 7.24 1.37 -1.92
C GLU A 16 5.80 1.05 -2.28
N LEU A 17 5.27 1.67 -3.34
CA LEU A 17 3.92 1.38 -3.81
C LEU A 17 3.79 -0.08 -4.23
N ALA A 18 4.75 -0.60 -4.98
CA ALA A 18 4.73 -1.99 -5.42
C ALA A 18 4.79 -2.94 -4.21
N ALA A 19 5.63 -2.65 -3.23
CA ALA A 19 5.75 -3.45 -2.03
C ALA A 19 4.44 -3.45 -1.23
N ASP A 20 3.79 -2.29 -1.11
CA ASP A 20 2.52 -2.19 -0.41
C ASP A 20 1.42 -2.99 -1.12
N TYR A 21 1.38 -2.98 -2.45
CA TYR A 21 0.43 -3.79 -3.19
C TYR A 21 0.63 -5.29 -2.93
N LEU A 22 1.88 -5.74 -2.87
CA LEU A 22 2.18 -7.15 -2.59
C LEU A 22 1.76 -7.53 -1.17
N VAL A 23 2.04 -6.68 -0.19
CA VAL A 23 1.62 -6.91 1.19
C VAL A 23 0.10 -6.98 1.27
N MET A 24 -0.59 -6.06 0.60
CA MET A 24 -2.05 -6.04 0.60
C MET A 24 -2.63 -7.27 -0.06
N ALA A 25 -2.03 -7.74 -1.15
CA ALA A 25 -2.49 -8.97 -1.81
C ALA A 25 -2.41 -10.16 -0.87
N ALA A 26 -1.30 -10.27 -0.12
CA ALA A 26 -1.14 -11.33 0.87
C ALA A 26 -2.18 -11.23 1.98
N TRP A 27 -2.43 -10.01 2.46
CA TRP A 27 -3.43 -9.78 3.51
C TRP A 27 -4.84 -10.07 3.03
N LEU A 28 -5.16 -9.74 1.77
CA LEU A 28 -6.47 -10.05 1.19
C LEU A 28 -6.68 -11.55 1.07
N ALA A 29 -5.66 -12.30 0.68
CA ALA A 29 -5.72 -13.75 0.62
C ALA A 29 -5.95 -14.34 2.01
N TYR A 30 -5.24 -13.82 3.01
CA TYR A 30 -5.42 -14.25 4.39
C TYR A 30 -6.84 -13.91 4.89
N LEU A 31 -7.30 -12.70 4.61
CA LEU A 31 -8.62 -12.26 5.03
C LEU A 31 -9.72 -13.15 4.44
N LYS A 32 -9.60 -13.48 3.16
CA LYS A 32 -10.55 -14.38 2.51
C LYS A 32 -10.61 -15.72 3.24
N SER A 33 -9.45 -16.28 3.56
CA SER A 33 -9.40 -17.55 4.31
C SER A 33 -10.00 -17.41 5.70
N ALA A 34 -9.70 -16.32 6.39
CA ALA A 34 -10.23 -16.09 7.73
C ALA A 34 -11.74 -15.96 7.73
N LEU A 35 -12.32 -15.31 6.71
CA LEU A 35 -13.77 -15.14 6.62
C LEU A 35 -14.51 -16.44 6.36
N LEU A 36 -13.82 -17.44 5.80
CA LEU A 36 -14.41 -18.75 5.56
C LEU A 36 -14.43 -19.63 6.81
N LEU A 37 -13.68 -19.24 7.87
CA LEU A 37 -13.64 -19.99 9.12
C LEU A 37 -14.76 -19.52 10.06
N PRO A 38 -15.28 -20.43 10.93
CA PRO A 38 -16.18 -20.00 11.97
C PRO A 38 -15.49 -18.96 12.86
N ARG A 39 -16.29 -18.04 13.38
CA ARG A 39 -15.75 -16.95 14.19
C ARG A 39 -14.92 -17.47 15.38
N GLU A 40 -15.33 -18.57 15.95
CA GLU A 40 -14.66 -19.17 17.09
C GLU A 40 -13.31 -19.78 16.75
N ALA A 41 -13.09 -20.12 15.48
CA ALA A 41 -11.85 -20.72 15.01
C ALA A 41 -10.86 -19.69 14.45
N GLN A 42 -11.24 -18.41 14.41
CA GLN A 42 -10.36 -17.36 13.89
C GLN A 42 -9.31 -17.00 14.93
N GLU A 43 -8.06 -16.96 14.47
CA GLU A 43 -6.94 -16.55 15.30
C GLU A 43 -6.74 -15.03 15.20
N GLU A 44 -5.94 -14.48 16.12
CA GLU A 44 -5.55 -13.09 16.04
C GLU A 44 -4.49 -12.89 14.92
N PRO A 45 -4.56 -11.80 14.13
CA PRO A 45 -5.61 -10.80 14.19
C PRO A 45 -6.94 -11.32 13.61
N SER A 46 -8.05 -10.83 14.15
CA SER A 46 -9.38 -11.20 13.65
C SER A 46 -9.58 -10.65 12.22
N ALA A 47 -10.58 -11.20 11.52
CA ALA A 47 -10.92 -10.72 10.19
C ALA A 47 -11.31 -9.24 10.21
N GLU A 48 -12.02 -8.81 11.26
CA GLU A 48 -12.42 -7.41 11.42
C GLU A 48 -11.22 -6.49 11.60
N GLU A 49 -10.28 -6.90 12.43
CA GLU A 49 -9.06 -6.14 12.66
C GLU A 49 -8.21 -6.07 11.40
N LEU A 50 -8.10 -7.18 10.68
CA LEU A 50 -7.34 -7.21 9.43
C LEU A 50 -7.98 -6.32 8.37
N ALA A 51 -9.32 -6.32 8.28
CA ALA A 51 -10.02 -5.44 7.37
C ALA A 51 -9.73 -3.96 7.66
N LEU A 52 -9.70 -3.60 8.95
CA LEU A 52 -9.36 -2.24 9.34
C LEU A 52 -7.93 -1.87 8.94
N ARG A 53 -6.99 -2.77 9.15
CA ARG A 53 -5.59 -2.56 8.73
C ARG A 53 -5.50 -2.37 7.22
N LEU A 54 -6.27 -3.13 6.44
CA LEU A 54 -6.31 -2.99 4.99
C LEU A 54 -6.86 -1.64 4.58
N GLN A 55 -7.90 -1.15 5.25
CA GLN A 55 -8.44 0.19 4.98
C GLN A 55 -7.41 1.29 5.22
N LEU A 56 -6.67 1.19 6.32
CA LEU A 56 -5.61 2.15 6.63
C LEU A 56 -4.50 2.09 5.58
N ARG A 57 -4.15 0.90 5.15
CA ARG A 57 -3.13 0.71 4.12
C ARG A 57 -3.58 1.28 2.77
N LEU A 58 -4.85 1.11 2.43
CA LEU A 58 -5.42 1.70 1.21
C LEU A 58 -5.34 3.22 1.23
N ALA A 59 -5.66 3.83 2.38
CA ALA A 59 -5.55 5.27 2.53
C ALA A 59 -4.12 5.74 2.33
N ARG A 60 -3.16 5.01 2.89
CA ARG A 60 -1.73 5.30 2.71
C ARG A 60 -1.33 5.19 1.24
N LEU A 61 -1.75 4.13 0.56
CA LEU A 61 -1.45 3.96 -0.86
C LEU A 61 -2.01 5.09 -1.71
N ALA A 62 -3.23 5.54 -1.42
CA ALA A 62 -3.83 6.66 -2.12
C ALA A 62 -3.00 7.93 -1.96
N ALA A 63 -2.56 8.20 -0.72
CA ALA A 63 -1.71 9.35 -0.45
C ALA A 63 -0.36 9.25 -1.18
N MET A 64 0.24 8.07 -1.20
CA MET A 64 1.51 7.85 -1.89
C MET A 64 1.38 8.02 -3.40
N ARG A 65 0.28 7.54 -3.97
CA ARG A 65 0.02 7.72 -5.40
C ARG A 65 -0.12 9.18 -5.77
N GLU A 66 -0.81 9.94 -4.92
CA GLU A 66 -0.97 11.36 -5.13
C GLU A 66 0.37 12.08 -5.04
N ALA A 67 1.20 11.72 -4.08
CA ALA A 67 2.53 12.28 -3.93
C ALA A 67 3.40 11.97 -5.16
N ALA A 68 3.32 10.74 -5.66
CA ALA A 68 4.07 10.34 -6.87
C ALA A 68 3.62 11.14 -8.08
N ALA A 69 2.31 11.35 -8.23
CA ALA A 69 1.76 12.13 -9.33
C ALA A 69 2.25 13.57 -9.29
N ARG A 70 2.31 14.15 -8.09
CA ARG A 70 2.83 15.51 -7.90
C ARG A 70 4.29 15.62 -8.28
N LEU A 71 5.10 14.64 -7.88
CA LEU A 71 6.51 14.62 -8.24
C LEU A 71 6.70 14.57 -9.75
N MET A 72 5.94 13.73 -10.43
CA MET A 72 6.02 13.61 -11.87
C MET A 72 5.56 14.88 -12.59
N ALA A 73 4.52 15.53 -12.07
CA ALA A 73 4.05 16.79 -12.63
C ALA A 73 5.10 17.88 -12.51
N ARG A 74 5.81 17.93 -11.37
CA ARG A 74 6.88 18.90 -11.18
C ARG A 74 8.02 18.70 -12.17
N ASP A 75 8.35 17.46 -12.48
CA ASP A 75 9.39 17.15 -13.46
C ASP A 75 9.01 17.67 -14.84
N ARG A 76 7.75 17.53 -15.22
CA ARG A 76 7.28 18.01 -16.51
C ARG A 76 7.29 19.52 -16.62
N LEU A 77 7.08 20.21 -15.52
CA LEU A 77 7.05 21.66 -15.51
C LEU A 77 8.44 22.29 -15.43
N GLY A 78 9.38 21.53 -14.95
CA GLY A 78 10.74 21.98 -14.80
C GLY A 78 11.59 21.78 -16.02
#